data_9a76be5e2c44ac89bdbb76cc717b3193
#
_entry.id   9a76be5e2c44ac89bdbb76cc717b3193
#
_cell.length_a   1.000
_cell.length_b   1.000
_cell.length_c   1.000
_cell.angle_alpha   90.00
_cell.angle_beta   90.00
_cell.angle_gamma   90.00
#
_symmetry.space_group_name_H-M   'P 1'
#
loop_
_entity.id
_entity.type
_entity.pdbx_description
1 polymer ?
#
loop_
_entity_poly.entity_id
_entity_poly.type
_entity_poly.pdbx_seq_one_letter_code
_entity_poly.pdbx_strand_id
1 'polypeptide(L)'
;MEQYPIGCLLKMITDKIKMRADANLAQQGLTLTQSRVLGYLARNGGTATQKEIEGFLQVSHPTVAGVIGRMEQNGFVYCWLDPADKRSKIVCQTERAAAIAQDMHATIQATEQQMLRSLTPDEIAALESALRTIYANLG
;
A
#
# COMPACT_ATOMS: atom_id res chain seq x y z
N MET A 1 12.27 18.44 -22.76
CA MET A 1 12.06 17.01 -22.58
C MET A 1 11.64 16.40 -23.92
N GLU A 2 12.26 15.29 -24.29
CA GLU A 2 11.92 14.57 -25.51
C GLU A 2 10.44 14.16 -25.52
N GLN A 3 9.88 13.98 -26.72
CA GLN A 3 8.51 13.49 -26.83
C GLN A 3 8.48 11.98 -26.57
N TYR A 4 7.80 11.61 -25.48
CA TYR A 4 7.57 10.21 -25.14
C TYR A 4 6.10 9.86 -25.35
N PRO A 5 5.78 8.63 -25.76
CA PRO A 5 4.40 8.14 -25.70
C PRO A 5 3.82 8.28 -24.29
N ILE A 6 2.51 8.45 -24.20
CA ILE A 6 1.82 8.64 -22.92
C ILE A 6 2.13 7.48 -21.95
N GLY A 7 2.13 6.23 -22.46
CA GLY A 7 2.46 5.07 -21.64
C GLY A 7 3.85 5.13 -21.01
N CYS A 8 4.83 5.66 -21.76
CA CYS A 8 6.19 5.86 -21.24
C CYS A 8 6.22 6.93 -20.15
N LEU A 9 5.50 8.04 -20.32
CA LEU A 9 5.40 9.08 -19.30
C LEU A 9 4.77 8.54 -18.02
N LEU A 10 3.71 7.77 -18.12
CA LEU A 10 3.07 7.14 -16.98
C LEU A 10 4.03 6.20 -16.25
N LYS A 11 4.80 5.41 -17.00
CA LYS A 11 5.81 4.52 -16.41
C LYS A 11 6.89 5.30 -15.67
N MET A 12 7.42 6.36 -16.28
CA MET A 12 8.44 7.20 -15.67
C MET A 12 7.94 7.86 -14.39
N ILE A 13 6.70 8.34 -14.37
CA ILE A 13 6.07 8.93 -13.19
C ILE A 13 5.92 7.87 -12.09
N THR A 14 5.37 6.73 -12.45
CA THR A 14 5.16 5.61 -11.51
C THR A 14 6.48 5.16 -10.89
N ASP A 15 7.55 5.08 -11.68
CA ASP A 15 8.87 4.70 -11.19
C ASP A 15 9.40 5.70 -10.17
N LYS A 16 9.22 7.01 -10.40
CA LYS A 16 9.62 8.04 -9.42
C LYS A 16 8.84 7.94 -8.11
N ILE A 17 7.54 7.72 -8.20
CA ILE A 17 6.68 7.54 -7.01
C ILE A 17 7.15 6.32 -6.22
N LYS A 18 7.41 5.21 -6.91
CA LYS A 18 7.88 3.97 -6.29
C LYS A 18 9.22 4.16 -5.59
N MET A 19 10.17 4.81 -6.23
CA MET A 19 11.48 5.08 -5.61
C MET A 19 11.36 5.85 -4.30
N ARG A 20 10.49 6.86 -4.25
CA ARG A 20 10.24 7.63 -3.03
C ARG A 20 9.60 6.77 -1.95
N ALA A 21 8.61 5.96 -2.32
CA ALA A 21 7.93 5.05 -1.40
C ALA A 21 8.90 4.02 -0.83
N ASP A 22 9.72 3.41 -1.68
CA ASP A 22 10.71 2.40 -1.26
C ASP A 22 11.73 2.99 -0.29
N ALA A 23 12.23 4.20 -0.57
CA ALA A 23 13.18 4.88 0.31
C ALA A 23 12.58 5.15 1.70
N ASN A 24 11.34 5.61 1.75
CA ASN A 24 10.62 5.86 3.00
C ASN A 24 10.37 4.56 3.77
N LEU A 25 9.94 3.50 3.09
CA LEU A 25 9.69 2.19 3.69
C LEU A 25 10.98 1.59 4.26
N ALA A 26 12.10 1.72 3.53
CA ALA A 26 13.40 1.22 3.98
C ALA A 26 13.82 1.87 5.29
N GLN A 27 13.57 3.17 5.46
CA GLN A 27 13.86 3.89 6.71
C GLN A 27 13.05 3.35 7.89
N GLN A 28 11.87 2.79 7.63
CA GLN A 28 11.00 2.24 8.66
C GLN A 28 11.18 0.73 8.86
N GLY A 29 12.06 0.11 8.08
CA GLY A 29 12.31 -1.32 8.15
C GLY A 29 11.22 -2.19 7.52
N LEU A 30 10.48 -1.62 6.56
CA LEU A 30 9.37 -2.29 5.89
C LEU A 30 9.68 -2.61 4.44
N THR A 31 9.16 -3.74 3.96
CA THR A 31 9.07 -4.05 2.54
C THR A 31 7.75 -3.51 1.99
N LEU A 32 7.63 -3.43 0.66
CA LEU A 32 6.39 -3.02 0.01
C LEU A 32 5.21 -3.94 0.39
N THR A 33 5.44 -5.26 0.38
CA THR A 33 4.40 -6.22 0.77
C THR A 33 3.94 -6.02 2.21
N GLN A 34 4.89 -5.80 3.14
CA GLN A 34 4.57 -5.53 4.54
C GLN A 34 3.78 -4.23 4.69
N SER A 35 4.14 -3.19 3.95
CA SER A 35 3.40 -1.92 3.98
C SER A 35 1.97 -2.08 3.47
N ARG A 36 1.75 -2.92 2.46
CA ARG A 36 0.42 -3.23 1.95
C ARG A 36 -0.44 -3.94 3.01
N VAL A 37 0.15 -4.86 3.77
CA VAL A 37 -0.52 -5.51 4.90
C VAL A 37 -0.92 -4.49 5.95
N LEU A 38 -0.01 -3.60 6.34
CA LEU A 38 -0.31 -2.55 7.33
C LEU A 38 -1.42 -1.62 6.85
N GLY A 39 -1.39 -1.22 5.57
CA GLY A 39 -2.43 -0.39 4.99
C GLY A 39 -3.80 -1.08 5.00
N TYR A 40 -3.83 -2.37 4.67
CA TYR A 40 -5.05 -3.17 4.72
C TYR A 40 -5.62 -3.26 6.14
N LEU A 41 -4.77 -3.56 7.12
CA LEU A 41 -5.18 -3.61 8.52
C LEU A 41 -5.75 -2.27 8.98
N ALA A 42 -5.06 -1.18 8.67
CA ALA A 42 -5.50 0.17 9.06
C ALA A 42 -6.89 0.50 8.50
N ARG A 43 -7.17 0.09 7.25
CA ARG A 43 -8.48 0.32 6.62
C ARG A 43 -9.58 -0.60 7.16
N ASN A 44 -9.22 -1.66 7.85
CA ASN A 44 -10.16 -2.67 8.36
C ASN A 44 -10.21 -2.70 9.90
N GLY A 45 -10.05 -1.56 10.54
CA GLY A 45 -10.15 -1.44 11.98
C GLY A 45 -8.97 -2.02 12.77
N GLY A 46 -7.85 -2.27 12.10
CA GLY A 46 -6.61 -2.73 12.71
C GLY A 46 -6.47 -4.24 12.85
N THR A 47 -7.43 -5.02 12.37
CA THR A 47 -7.44 -6.47 12.50
C THR A 47 -8.03 -7.13 11.26
N ALA A 48 -7.51 -8.32 10.92
CA ALA A 48 -8.01 -9.15 9.83
C ALA A 48 -7.55 -10.59 10.04
N THR A 49 -8.23 -11.53 9.41
CA THR A 49 -7.74 -12.91 9.37
C THR A 49 -6.61 -13.03 8.35
N GLN A 50 -5.73 -14.00 8.55
CA GLN A 50 -4.69 -14.30 7.56
C GLN A 50 -5.30 -14.62 6.20
N LYS A 51 -6.42 -15.32 6.16
CA LYS A 51 -7.12 -15.67 4.93
C LYS A 51 -7.59 -14.42 4.16
N GLU A 52 -8.12 -13.42 4.88
CA GLU A 52 -8.52 -12.15 4.28
C GLU A 52 -7.31 -11.41 3.68
N ILE A 53 -6.18 -11.45 4.36
CA ILE A 53 -4.93 -10.86 3.88
C ILE A 53 -4.43 -11.59 2.62
N GLU A 54 -4.52 -12.92 2.58
CA GLU A 54 -4.21 -13.72 1.39
C GLU A 54 -5.05 -13.29 0.20
N GLY A 55 -6.35 -13.12 0.40
CA GLY A 55 -7.26 -12.66 -0.65
C GLY A 55 -6.93 -11.26 -1.15
N PHE A 56 -6.58 -10.35 -0.24
CA PHE A 56 -6.17 -8.99 -0.60
C PHE A 56 -4.88 -8.96 -1.40
N LEU A 57 -3.86 -9.70 -0.96
CA LEU A 57 -2.54 -9.72 -1.61
C LEU A 57 -2.53 -10.57 -2.88
N GLN A 58 -3.46 -11.49 -3.05
CA GLN A 58 -3.49 -12.43 -4.16
C GLN A 58 -2.24 -13.29 -4.24
N VAL A 59 -1.73 -13.74 -3.09
CA VAL A 59 -0.57 -14.62 -2.98
C VAL A 59 -0.90 -15.85 -2.13
N SER A 60 -0.06 -16.88 -2.21
CA SER A 60 -0.29 -18.17 -1.58
C SER A 60 -0.25 -18.10 -0.05
N HIS A 61 -0.93 -19.06 0.60
CA HIS A 61 -0.94 -19.20 2.05
C HIS A 61 0.47 -19.24 2.66
N PRO A 62 1.41 -20.09 2.16
CA PRO A 62 2.77 -20.12 2.73
C PRO A 62 3.51 -18.79 2.62
N THR A 63 3.32 -18.07 1.51
CA THR A 63 3.96 -16.76 1.31
C THR A 63 3.44 -15.75 2.33
N VAL A 64 2.13 -15.67 2.53
CA VAL A 64 1.52 -14.76 3.51
C VAL A 64 1.94 -15.16 4.94
N ALA A 65 1.95 -16.45 5.26
CA ALA A 65 2.41 -16.93 6.56
C ALA A 65 3.83 -16.46 6.86
N GLY A 66 4.72 -16.51 5.87
CA GLY A 66 6.10 -16.02 6.01
C GLY A 66 6.17 -14.50 6.22
N VAL A 67 5.38 -13.74 5.49
CA VAL A 67 5.31 -12.27 5.63
C VAL A 67 4.82 -11.91 7.04
N ILE A 68 3.70 -12.49 7.47
CA ILE A 68 3.10 -12.23 8.78
C ILE A 68 4.06 -12.64 9.91
N GLY A 69 4.73 -13.80 9.77
CA GLY A 69 5.71 -14.26 10.78
C GLY A 69 6.85 -13.27 10.97
N ARG A 70 7.40 -12.73 9.88
CA ARG A 70 8.45 -11.71 9.96
C ARG A 70 7.94 -10.40 10.55
N MET A 71 6.73 -10.00 10.20
CA MET A 71 6.10 -8.79 10.77
C MET A 71 5.85 -8.95 12.26
N GLU A 72 5.48 -10.13 12.71
CA GLU A 72 5.31 -10.44 14.13
C GLU A 72 6.64 -10.36 14.88
N GLN A 73 7.70 -10.95 14.32
CA GLN A 73 9.04 -10.88 14.90
C GLN A 73 9.54 -9.44 15.01
N ASN A 74 9.20 -8.59 14.05
CA ASN A 74 9.66 -7.20 14.00
C ASN A 74 8.74 -6.23 14.77
N GLY A 75 7.68 -6.73 15.40
CA GLY A 75 6.81 -5.92 16.24
C GLY A 75 5.79 -5.07 15.49
N PHE A 76 5.48 -5.41 14.24
CA PHE A 76 4.45 -4.70 13.46
C PHE A 76 3.06 -5.26 13.67
N VAL A 77 2.95 -6.56 13.95
CA VAL A 77 1.67 -7.24 14.20
C VAL A 77 1.82 -8.22 15.36
N TYR A 78 0.69 -8.59 15.93
CA TYR A 78 0.58 -9.74 16.82
C TYR A 78 -0.59 -10.60 16.36
N CYS A 79 -0.51 -11.89 16.63
CA CYS A 79 -1.44 -12.86 16.09
C CYS A 79 -1.98 -13.77 17.19
N TRP A 80 -3.21 -14.23 17.01
CA TRP A 80 -3.79 -15.30 17.83
C TRP A 80 -4.72 -16.15 16.99
N LEU A 81 -5.06 -17.33 17.50
CA LEU A 81 -6.04 -18.18 16.89
C LEU A 81 -7.44 -17.76 17.37
N ASP A 82 -8.41 -17.75 16.43
CA ASP A 82 -9.79 -17.46 16.75
C ASP A 82 -10.33 -18.56 17.69
N PRO A 83 -10.86 -18.23 18.90
CA PRO A 83 -11.44 -19.22 19.79
C PRO A 83 -12.63 -19.98 19.18
N ALA A 84 -13.37 -19.35 18.27
CA ALA A 84 -14.51 -19.96 17.59
C ALA A 84 -14.07 -20.85 16.42
N ASP A 85 -12.91 -20.57 15.82
CA ASP A 85 -12.35 -21.35 14.71
C ASP A 85 -10.82 -21.38 14.82
N LYS A 86 -10.29 -22.42 15.43
CA LYS A 86 -8.84 -22.60 15.66
C LYS A 86 -8.00 -22.67 14.40
N ARG A 87 -8.63 -22.80 13.22
CA ARG A 87 -7.92 -22.76 11.93
C ARG A 87 -7.71 -21.33 11.44
N SER A 88 -8.42 -20.37 12.03
CA SER A 88 -8.37 -18.98 11.63
C SER A 88 -7.35 -18.23 12.49
N LYS A 89 -6.29 -17.76 11.86
CA LYS A 89 -5.28 -16.91 12.49
C LYS A 89 -5.71 -15.46 12.33
N ILE A 90 -5.87 -14.76 13.45
CA ILE A 90 -6.23 -13.34 13.48
C ILE A 90 -4.94 -12.54 13.60
N VAL A 91 -4.79 -11.55 12.73
CA VAL A 91 -3.63 -10.66 12.66
C VAL A 91 -4.07 -9.27 13.08
N CYS A 92 -3.36 -8.67 14.02
CA CYS A 92 -3.70 -7.37 14.57
C CYS A 92 -2.49 -6.44 14.52
N GLN A 93 -2.70 -5.18 14.13
CA GLN A 93 -1.62 -4.19 14.13
C GLN A 93 -1.24 -3.80 15.56
N THR A 94 0.06 -3.52 15.77
CA THR A 94 0.55 -2.94 17.02
C THR A 94 0.37 -1.41 17.00
N GLU A 95 0.51 -0.75 18.13
CA GLU A 95 0.51 0.73 18.18
C GLU A 95 1.60 1.33 17.28
N ARG A 96 2.77 0.70 17.26
CA ARG A 96 3.87 1.12 16.39
C ARG A 96 3.46 1.04 14.92
N ALA A 97 2.80 -0.03 14.52
CA ALA A 97 2.33 -0.22 13.16
C ALA A 97 1.24 0.79 12.78
N ALA A 98 0.33 1.09 13.71
CA ALA A 98 -0.71 2.10 13.48
C ALA A 98 -0.11 3.49 13.25
N ALA A 99 0.92 3.87 14.02
CA ALA A 99 1.63 5.14 13.85
C ALA A 99 2.35 5.19 12.49
N ILE A 100 3.00 4.09 12.09
CA ILE A 100 3.66 3.99 10.79
C ILE A 100 2.63 4.11 9.65
N ALA A 101 1.47 3.49 9.76
CA ALA A 101 0.42 3.58 8.76
C ALA A 101 -0.08 5.02 8.58
N GLN A 102 -0.19 5.79 9.67
CA GLN A 102 -0.54 7.21 9.60
C GLN A 102 0.55 8.02 8.90
N ASP A 103 1.82 7.77 9.20
CA ASP A 103 2.95 8.44 8.54
C ASP A 103 3.00 8.12 7.05
N MET A 104 2.74 6.88 6.67
CA MET A 104 2.67 6.48 5.27
C MET A 104 1.54 7.21 4.54
N HIS A 105 0.38 7.33 5.18
CA HIS A 105 -0.75 8.04 4.60
C HIS A 105 -0.40 9.52 4.38
N ALA A 106 0.22 10.17 5.37
CA ALA A 106 0.69 11.55 5.24
C ALA A 106 1.71 11.71 4.11
N THR A 107 2.62 10.75 3.96
CA THR A 107 3.62 10.74 2.88
C THR A 107 2.97 10.62 1.51
N ILE A 108 1.96 9.76 1.37
CA ILE A 108 1.20 9.61 0.12
C ILE A 108 0.50 10.93 -0.23
N GLN A 109 -0.13 11.58 0.74
CA GLN A 109 -0.79 12.86 0.52
C GLN A 109 0.21 13.96 0.13
N ALA A 110 1.38 14.01 0.78
CA ALA A 110 2.42 14.97 0.46
C ALA A 110 2.96 14.76 -0.97
N THR A 111 3.14 13.52 -1.39
CA THR A 111 3.55 13.16 -2.75
C THR A 111 2.50 13.60 -3.76
N GLU A 112 1.23 13.35 -3.49
CA GLU A 112 0.10 13.76 -4.33
C GLU A 112 0.08 15.27 -4.51
N GLN A 113 0.23 16.02 -3.43
CA GLN A 113 0.28 17.49 -3.48
C GLN A 113 1.47 17.97 -4.31
N GLN A 114 2.62 17.35 -4.18
CA GLN A 114 3.81 17.70 -4.94
C GLN A 114 3.64 17.38 -6.43
N MET A 115 3.04 16.25 -6.75
CA MET A 115 2.77 15.84 -8.13
C MET A 115 1.87 16.85 -8.85
N LEU A 116 0.88 17.36 -8.15
CA LEU A 116 -0.14 18.24 -8.71
C LEU A 116 0.17 19.72 -8.52
N ARG A 117 1.32 20.04 -7.92
CA ARG A 117 1.75 21.43 -7.73
C ARG A 117 1.86 22.11 -9.09
N SER A 118 1.38 23.35 -9.16
CA SER A 118 1.36 24.16 -10.37
C SER A 118 0.28 23.78 -11.40
N LEU A 119 -0.55 22.81 -11.10
CA LEU A 119 -1.74 22.51 -11.90
C LEU A 119 -2.94 23.24 -11.32
N THR A 120 -3.78 23.78 -12.18
CA THR A 120 -5.05 24.40 -11.76
C THR A 120 -6.07 23.32 -11.39
N PRO A 121 -7.11 23.64 -10.59
CA PRO A 121 -8.18 22.68 -10.29
C PRO A 121 -8.83 22.10 -11.55
N ASP A 122 -9.00 22.89 -12.60
CA ASP A 122 -9.56 22.42 -13.87
C ASP A 122 -8.64 21.44 -14.58
N GLU A 123 -7.32 21.70 -14.56
CA GLU A 123 -6.32 20.78 -15.12
C GLU A 123 -6.29 19.47 -14.36
N ILE A 124 -6.39 19.51 -13.03
CA ILE A 124 -6.44 18.30 -12.19
C ILE A 124 -7.68 17.46 -12.51
N ALA A 125 -8.85 18.10 -12.64
CA ALA A 125 -10.09 17.42 -12.98
C ALA A 125 -10.02 16.78 -14.36
N ALA A 126 -9.46 17.49 -15.34
CA ALA A 126 -9.27 16.98 -16.70
C ALA A 126 -8.29 15.80 -16.73
N LEU A 127 -7.18 15.88 -15.97
CA LEU A 127 -6.20 14.81 -15.84
C LEU A 127 -6.82 13.55 -15.24
N GLU A 128 -7.56 13.70 -14.15
CA GLU A 128 -8.22 12.57 -13.50
C GLU A 128 -9.20 11.88 -14.45
N SER A 129 -10.01 12.65 -15.16
CA SER A 129 -10.97 12.13 -16.14
C SER A 129 -10.26 11.39 -17.26
N ALA A 130 -9.16 11.96 -17.80
CA ALA A 130 -8.37 11.34 -18.86
C ALA A 130 -7.74 10.02 -18.39
N LEU A 131 -7.19 9.98 -17.18
CA LEU A 131 -6.59 8.77 -16.62
C LEU A 131 -7.62 7.65 -16.44
N ARG A 132 -8.83 7.99 -15.98
CA ARG A 132 -9.93 7.02 -15.84
C ARG A 132 -10.35 6.45 -17.20
N THR A 133 -10.41 7.29 -18.23
CA THR A 133 -10.70 6.86 -19.60
C THR A 133 -9.63 5.90 -20.12
N ILE A 134 -8.35 6.24 -19.93
CA ILE A 134 -7.23 5.40 -20.33
C ILE A 134 -7.31 4.03 -19.63
N TYR A 135 -7.59 4.04 -18.34
CA TYR A 135 -7.75 2.81 -17.55
C TYR A 135 -8.86 1.93 -18.13
N ALA A 136 -10.02 2.52 -18.39
CA ALA A 136 -11.17 1.79 -18.96
C ALA A 136 -10.88 1.23 -20.35
N ASN A 137 -10.11 1.97 -21.18
CA ASN A 137 -9.75 1.54 -22.54
C ASN A 137 -8.88 0.27 -22.54
N LEU A 138 -8.16 0.00 -21.49
CA LEU A 138 -7.27 -1.16 -21.42
C LEU A 138 -7.97 -2.43 -20.89
N GLY A 139 -9.24 -2.35 -20.62
CA GLY A 139 -10.04 -3.48 -20.15
C GLY A 139 -10.11 -3.55 -18.64
#